data_b8f0377928485a5d350cb3a7bac31dfa
#
_entry.id   b8f0377928485a5d350cb3a7bac31dfa
#
_cell.length_a   1.000
_cell.length_b   1.000
_cell.length_c   1.000
_cell.angle_alpha   90.00
_cell.angle_beta   90.00
_cell.angle_gamma   90.00
#
_symmetry.space_group_name_H-M   'P 1'
#
loop_
_entity.id
_entity.type
_entity.pdbx_description
1 polymer ?
#
loop_
_entity_poly.entity_id
_entity_poly.type
_entity_poly.pdbx_seq_one_letter_code
_entity_poly.pdbx_strand_id
1 'polypeptide(L)'
;MLFYFNGRCYQVIDKQDLVRLFRERVSNNLYESRSIKQFYELYSYLLSDPEIQRKCDFNKLSDIAILANGIYHVKSGKMEEFIPSVIGFSYVNANYLENVECPVFDNFLSDITGNDSVLIERLWMFLGYIFTQSLDAKAFFIMGHTPNSGKSLLGKFISCLYEEKYISTIALSDFNGDFSMGTLVGAAVNISLDLPSSRLSPIAVSKLKMLTGGDMITINEKYVPQFKYQNRAKFIFASNHPLKLVEDDEVFWERVVFCHLIFL
;
A
#
# COMPACT_ATOMS: atom_id res chain seq x y z
N MET A 1 -10.76 13.40 -8.25
CA MET A 1 -10.92 12.51 -7.08
C MET A 1 -10.85 13.39 -5.84
N LEU A 2 -11.74 13.20 -4.87
CA LEU A 2 -11.78 13.96 -3.64
C LEU A 2 -11.14 13.14 -2.51
N PHE A 3 -10.31 13.80 -1.71
CA PHE A 3 -9.67 13.19 -0.54
C PHE A 3 -10.09 13.95 0.72
N TYR A 4 -10.31 13.21 1.78
CA TYR A 4 -10.68 13.71 3.09
C TYR A 4 -9.60 13.35 4.12
N PHE A 5 -9.15 14.33 4.90
CA PHE A 5 -8.23 14.09 6.02
C PHE A 5 -9.02 13.58 7.23
N ASN A 6 -8.78 12.33 7.62
CA ASN A 6 -9.51 11.66 8.71
C ASN A 6 -8.93 11.91 10.10
N GLY A 7 -7.96 12.79 10.22
CA GLY A 7 -7.21 13.05 11.44
C GLY A 7 -5.84 12.36 11.48
N ARG A 8 -5.54 11.46 10.53
CA ARG A 8 -4.25 10.75 10.40
C ARG A 8 -3.69 10.82 8.99
N CYS A 9 -4.50 10.46 8.03
CA CYS A 9 -4.12 10.44 6.61
C CYS A 9 -5.29 10.85 5.71
N TYR A 10 -5.03 10.99 4.42
CA TYR A 10 -6.04 11.30 3.43
C TYR A 10 -6.67 10.03 2.86
N GLN A 11 -7.99 9.98 2.84
CA GLN A 11 -8.77 8.90 2.27
C GLN A 11 -9.54 9.39 1.05
N VAL A 12 -9.60 8.54 0.03
CA VAL A 12 -10.51 8.78 -1.11
C VAL A 12 -11.93 8.71 -0.58
N ILE A 13 -12.75 9.68 -0.98
CA ILE A 13 -14.18 9.66 -0.69
C ILE A 13 -14.98 9.80 -1.97
N ASP A 14 -16.05 9.03 -2.06
CA ASP A 14 -17.05 9.15 -3.09
C ASP A 14 -18.25 10.00 -2.63
N LYS A 15 -19.30 10.05 -3.45
CA LYS A 15 -20.53 10.81 -3.12
C LYS A 15 -21.26 10.21 -1.91
N GLN A 16 -21.23 8.91 -1.73
CA GLN A 16 -21.91 8.23 -0.63
C GLN A 16 -21.13 8.42 0.67
N ASP A 17 -19.81 8.37 0.60
CA ASP A 17 -18.94 8.63 1.75
C ASP A 17 -19.11 10.07 2.24
N LEU A 18 -19.24 11.04 1.35
CA LEU A 18 -19.52 12.43 1.72
C LEU A 18 -20.85 12.52 2.49
N VAL A 19 -21.90 11.85 2.04
CA VAL A 19 -23.20 11.81 2.74
C VAL A 19 -23.06 11.21 4.14
N ARG A 20 -22.30 10.11 4.29
CA ARG A 20 -22.02 9.48 5.59
C ARG A 20 -21.27 10.43 6.54
N LEU A 21 -20.21 11.09 6.05
CA LEU A 21 -19.43 12.05 6.83
C LEU A 21 -20.29 13.20 7.32
N PHE A 22 -21.19 13.73 6.48
CA PHE A 22 -22.13 14.75 6.89
C PHE A 22 -23.08 14.26 7.98
N ARG A 23 -23.62 13.06 7.84
CA ARG A 23 -24.52 12.46 8.81
C ARG A 23 -23.86 12.28 10.19
N GLU A 24 -22.57 11.92 10.20
CA GLU A 24 -21.81 11.71 11.43
C GLU A 24 -21.39 13.01 12.12
N ARG A 25 -21.19 14.09 11.36
CA ARG A 25 -20.53 15.30 11.86
C ARG A 25 -21.43 16.54 11.94
N VAL A 26 -22.58 16.50 11.31
CA VAL A 26 -23.52 17.61 11.26
C VAL A 26 -24.76 17.26 12.09
N SER A 27 -25.35 18.26 12.73
CA SER A 27 -26.59 18.07 13.52
C SER A 27 -27.68 17.43 12.65
N ASN A 28 -28.48 16.55 13.25
CA ASN A 28 -29.57 15.85 12.58
C ASN A 28 -30.50 16.83 11.84
N ASN A 29 -30.83 17.97 12.43
CA ASN A 29 -31.69 18.98 11.83
C ASN A 29 -31.13 19.52 10.51
N LEU A 30 -29.83 19.75 10.43
CA LEU A 30 -29.19 20.24 9.22
C LEU A 30 -29.09 19.13 8.15
N TYR A 31 -28.83 17.90 8.55
CA TYR A 31 -28.80 16.74 7.66
C TYR A 31 -30.20 16.46 7.07
N GLU A 32 -31.23 16.38 7.91
CA GLU A 32 -32.60 16.08 7.53
C GLU A 32 -33.22 17.17 6.64
N SER A 33 -32.76 18.42 6.75
CA SER A 33 -33.21 19.53 5.91
C SER A 33 -32.64 19.47 4.48
N ARG A 34 -31.75 18.53 4.17
CA ARG A 34 -31.07 18.40 2.88
C ARG A 34 -31.44 17.14 2.15
N SER A 35 -31.63 17.24 0.84
CA SER A 35 -31.83 16.06 -0.02
C SER A 35 -30.48 15.44 -0.41
N ILE A 36 -30.49 14.12 -0.74
CA ILE A 36 -29.32 13.42 -1.28
C ILE A 36 -28.76 14.16 -2.52
N LYS A 37 -29.64 14.74 -3.35
CA LYS A 37 -29.24 15.49 -4.53
C LYS A 37 -28.35 16.68 -4.18
N GLN A 38 -28.67 17.42 -3.11
CA GLN A 38 -27.84 18.55 -2.65
C GLN A 38 -26.46 18.10 -2.16
N PHE A 39 -26.34 16.94 -1.54
CA PHE A 39 -25.02 16.39 -1.19
C PHE A 39 -24.21 15.99 -2.43
N TYR A 40 -24.84 15.46 -3.46
CA TYR A 40 -24.18 15.14 -4.72
C TYR A 40 -23.76 16.39 -5.49
N GLU A 41 -24.55 17.44 -5.44
CA GLU A 41 -24.20 18.77 -5.97
C GLU A 41 -23.00 19.35 -5.22
N LEU A 42 -22.99 19.27 -3.89
CA LEU A 42 -21.85 19.67 -3.07
C LEU A 42 -20.56 18.90 -3.43
N TYR A 43 -20.66 17.56 -3.61
CA TYR A 43 -19.51 16.77 -4.04
C TYR A 43 -18.95 17.27 -5.38
N SER A 44 -19.82 17.56 -6.33
CA SER A 44 -19.42 18.06 -7.65
C SER A 44 -18.83 19.47 -7.56
N TYR A 45 -19.35 20.31 -6.68
CA TYR A 45 -18.81 21.64 -6.37
C TYR A 45 -17.39 21.53 -5.80
N LEU A 46 -17.20 20.70 -4.77
CA LEU A 46 -15.88 20.47 -4.15
C LEU A 46 -14.84 19.96 -5.16
N LEU A 47 -15.23 19.09 -6.10
CA LEU A 47 -14.33 18.63 -7.15
C LEU A 47 -13.85 19.74 -8.09
N SER A 48 -14.64 20.78 -8.29
CA SER A 48 -14.34 21.90 -9.20
C SER A 48 -13.73 23.12 -8.48
N ASP A 49 -13.70 23.11 -7.16
CA ASP A 49 -13.20 24.24 -6.36
C ASP A 49 -11.66 24.32 -6.44
N PRO A 50 -11.11 25.40 -7.02
CA PRO A 50 -9.67 25.57 -7.14
C PRO A 50 -8.96 25.77 -5.80
N GLU A 51 -9.68 26.24 -4.75
CA GLU A 51 -9.09 26.49 -3.43
C GLU A 51 -8.73 25.20 -2.70
N ILE A 52 -9.45 24.11 -2.96
CA ILE A 52 -9.15 22.80 -2.36
C ILE A 52 -8.24 21.94 -3.23
N GLN A 53 -8.00 22.31 -4.49
CA GLN A 53 -7.09 21.58 -5.34
C GLN A 53 -5.65 21.70 -4.83
N ARG A 54 -5.00 20.57 -4.63
CA ARG A 54 -3.60 20.50 -4.18
C ARG A 54 -2.78 19.63 -5.12
N LYS A 55 -1.55 20.08 -5.38
CA LYS A 55 -0.53 19.22 -5.99
C LYS A 55 0.20 18.49 -4.86
N CYS A 56 0.16 17.17 -4.87
CA CYS A 56 0.95 16.38 -3.94
C CYS A 56 2.37 16.24 -4.48
N ASP A 57 3.34 16.66 -3.68
CA ASP A 57 4.76 16.38 -3.93
C ASP A 57 5.13 15.10 -3.19
N PHE A 58 5.03 13.98 -3.88
CA PHE A 58 5.31 12.68 -3.31
C PHE A 58 6.76 12.48 -2.89
N ASN A 59 7.71 13.28 -3.38
CA ASN A 59 9.10 13.17 -2.94
C ASN A 59 9.27 13.57 -1.48
N LYS A 60 8.42 14.47 -0.97
CA LYS A 60 8.40 14.85 0.45
C LYS A 60 7.86 13.75 1.37
N LEU A 61 7.25 12.72 0.82
CA LEU A 61 6.68 11.60 1.57
C LEU A 61 7.65 10.43 1.70
N SER A 62 8.79 10.44 1.01
CA SER A 62 9.74 9.31 0.98
C SER A 62 10.40 9.06 2.35
N ASP A 63 10.48 10.09 3.18
CA ASP A 63 11.16 10.06 4.48
C ASP A 63 10.21 9.88 5.67
N ILE A 64 8.95 9.56 5.44
CA ILE A 64 7.96 9.42 6.51
C ILE A 64 7.28 8.06 6.54
N ALA A 65 6.92 7.64 7.75
CA ALA A 65 5.97 6.57 8.02
C ALA A 65 4.82 7.14 8.87
N ILE A 66 3.58 6.96 8.43
CA ILE A 66 2.41 7.36 9.21
C ILE A 66 2.00 6.16 10.05
N LEU A 67 2.03 6.31 11.36
CA LEU A 67 1.75 5.27 12.34
C LEU A 67 0.45 5.58 13.10
N ALA A 68 -0.01 4.69 13.94
CA ALA A 68 -1.25 4.91 14.68
C ALA A 68 -1.18 6.07 15.70
N ASN A 69 0.01 6.40 16.19
CA ASN A 69 0.26 7.45 17.17
C ASN A 69 1.01 8.69 16.65
N GLY A 70 1.25 8.81 15.35
CA GLY A 70 1.91 10.02 14.78
C GLY A 70 2.63 9.76 13.47
N ILE A 71 3.39 10.76 13.04
CA ILE A 71 4.22 10.72 11.83
C ILE A 71 5.67 10.51 12.27
N TYR A 72 6.27 9.41 11.83
CA TYR A 72 7.67 9.11 12.09
C TYR A 72 8.54 9.55 10.92
N HIS A 73 9.54 10.37 11.20
CA HIS A 73 10.53 10.84 10.23
C HIS A 73 11.73 9.90 10.22
N VAL A 74 11.88 9.11 9.19
CA VAL A 74 12.87 8.01 9.12
C VAL A 74 14.30 8.52 9.28
N LYS A 75 14.67 9.61 8.61
CA LYS A 75 16.04 10.15 8.66
C LYS A 75 16.40 10.78 10.00
N SER A 76 15.45 11.45 10.64
CA SER A 76 15.70 12.15 11.89
C SER A 76 15.41 11.31 13.15
N GLY A 77 14.68 10.20 12.99
CA GLY A 77 14.24 9.36 14.11
C GLY A 77 13.19 10.03 15.00
N LYS A 78 12.51 11.08 14.55
CA LYS A 78 11.60 11.87 15.38
C LYS A 78 10.15 11.55 15.07
N MET A 79 9.32 11.57 16.10
CA MET A 79 7.87 11.54 16.00
C MET A 79 7.29 12.95 15.97
N GLU A 80 6.26 13.16 15.16
CA GLU A 80 5.49 14.38 15.02
C GLU A 80 3.99 14.07 15.13
N GLU A 81 3.19 15.02 15.58
CA GLU A 81 1.74 14.91 15.57
C GLU A 81 1.18 14.90 14.14
N PHE A 82 -0.04 14.41 14.00
CA PHE A 82 -0.72 14.41 12.70
C PHE A 82 -1.06 15.84 12.26
N ILE A 83 -0.57 16.21 11.09
CA ILE A 83 -0.84 17.52 10.48
C ILE A 83 -1.39 17.37 9.06
N PRO A 84 -2.41 18.14 8.66
CA PRO A 84 -3.01 18.06 7.32
C PRO A 84 -2.06 18.44 6.18
N SER A 85 -0.92 19.10 6.47
CA SER A 85 0.11 19.43 5.47
C SER A 85 0.90 18.23 5.00
N VAL A 86 0.93 17.13 5.76
CA VAL A 86 1.53 15.86 5.37
C VAL A 86 0.47 15.01 4.65
N ILE A 87 0.61 14.90 3.33
CA ILE A 87 -0.37 14.23 2.46
C ILE A 87 -0.01 12.75 2.31
N GLY A 88 -0.28 11.94 3.33
CA GLY A 88 -0.21 10.48 3.22
C GLY A 88 -1.58 9.85 2.98
N PHE A 89 -1.63 8.71 2.29
CA PHE A 89 -2.88 8.06 1.86
C PHE A 89 -3.22 6.79 2.65
N SER A 90 -2.32 6.36 3.50
CA SER A 90 -2.48 5.19 4.37
C SER A 90 -1.66 5.38 5.64
N TYR A 91 -1.93 4.57 6.64
CA TYR A 91 -1.12 4.50 7.85
C TYR A 91 -0.96 3.06 8.32
N VAL A 92 0.09 2.81 9.08
CA VAL A 92 0.35 1.54 9.76
C VAL A 92 -0.41 1.53 11.07
N ASN A 93 -1.25 0.53 11.31
CA ASN A 93 -2.04 0.40 12.54
C ASN A 93 -1.20 -0.17 13.69
N ALA A 94 -0.06 0.46 13.94
CA ALA A 94 0.83 0.14 15.05
C ALA A 94 1.40 1.44 15.64
N ASN A 95 1.62 1.47 16.95
CA ASN A 95 2.27 2.60 17.62
C ASN A 95 3.79 2.47 17.53
N TYR A 96 4.46 3.58 17.28
CA TYR A 96 5.90 3.67 17.56
C TYR A 96 6.13 3.80 19.06
N LEU A 97 6.96 2.94 19.58
CA LEU A 97 7.42 2.96 20.96
C LEU A 97 8.95 2.79 20.95
N GLU A 98 9.66 3.62 21.71
CA GLU A 98 11.11 3.50 21.83
C GLU A 98 11.49 2.29 22.68
N ASN A 99 12.57 1.61 22.32
CA ASN A 99 13.19 0.52 23.10
C ASN A 99 12.25 -0.65 23.44
N VAL A 100 11.36 -1.00 22.52
CA VAL A 100 10.50 -2.19 22.69
C VAL A 100 11.18 -3.40 22.09
N GLU A 101 11.28 -4.45 22.89
CA GLU A 101 11.70 -5.77 22.45
C GLU A 101 10.46 -6.63 22.10
N CYS A 102 10.59 -7.45 21.06
CA CYS A 102 9.55 -8.40 20.68
C CYS A 102 10.13 -9.80 20.45
N PRO A 103 10.51 -10.50 21.53
CA PRO A 103 11.20 -11.81 21.42
C PRO A 103 10.42 -12.85 20.63
N VAL A 104 9.08 -12.79 20.68
CA VAL A 104 8.21 -13.71 19.91
C VAL A 104 8.39 -13.50 18.41
N PHE A 105 8.45 -12.25 17.95
CA PHE A 105 8.64 -11.93 16.55
C PHE A 105 10.09 -12.20 16.11
N ASP A 106 11.07 -11.90 16.95
CA ASP A 106 12.48 -12.18 16.68
C ASP A 106 12.72 -13.70 16.55
N ASN A 107 12.15 -14.52 17.42
CA ASN A 107 12.19 -15.96 17.30
C ASN A 107 11.50 -16.45 16.03
N PHE A 108 10.32 -15.88 15.69
CA PHE A 108 9.64 -16.21 14.44
C PHE A 108 10.50 -15.93 13.21
N LEU A 109 11.18 -14.76 13.16
CA LEU A 109 12.09 -14.44 12.06
C LEU A 109 13.28 -15.42 12.01
N SER A 110 13.83 -15.79 13.17
CA SER A 110 14.90 -16.77 13.27
C SER A 110 14.45 -18.14 12.74
N ASP A 111 13.27 -18.60 13.12
CA ASP A 111 12.72 -19.88 12.69
C ASP A 111 12.49 -19.95 11.17
N ILE A 112 11.88 -18.92 10.58
CA ILE A 112 11.58 -18.91 9.13
C ILE A 112 12.78 -18.65 8.24
N THR A 113 13.91 -18.22 8.80
CA THR A 113 15.16 -17.96 8.08
C THR A 113 16.25 -19.00 8.39
N GLY A 114 16.00 -19.94 9.33
CA GLY A 114 17.02 -20.87 9.81
C GLY A 114 18.19 -20.17 10.51
N ASN A 115 17.94 -19.08 11.22
CA ASN A 115 18.93 -18.23 11.88
C ASN A 115 19.95 -17.57 10.92
N ASP A 116 19.64 -17.44 9.63
CA ASP A 116 20.49 -16.69 8.70
C ASP A 116 20.35 -15.18 8.99
N SER A 117 21.41 -14.59 9.55
CA SER A 117 21.43 -13.19 9.92
C SER A 117 21.23 -12.24 8.75
N VAL A 118 21.68 -12.61 7.54
CA VAL A 118 21.52 -11.79 6.32
C VAL A 118 20.06 -11.80 5.87
N LEU A 119 19.38 -12.95 5.96
CA LEU A 119 17.94 -13.01 5.65
C LEU A 119 17.10 -12.27 6.70
N ILE A 120 17.44 -12.38 7.98
CA ILE A 120 16.77 -11.65 9.06
C ILE A 120 16.91 -10.13 8.83
N GLU A 121 18.11 -9.63 8.57
CA GLU A 121 18.35 -8.22 8.27
C GLU A 121 17.54 -7.77 7.04
N ARG A 122 17.54 -8.57 5.98
CA ARG A 122 16.75 -8.29 4.77
C ARG A 122 15.26 -8.21 5.05
N LEU A 123 14.73 -9.07 5.91
CA LEU A 123 13.32 -9.01 6.33
C LEU A 123 13.02 -7.75 7.14
N TRP A 124 13.93 -7.34 8.05
CA TRP A 124 13.78 -6.08 8.78
C TRP A 124 13.83 -4.86 7.85
N MET A 125 14.75 -4.82 6.90
CA MET A 125 14.80 -3.76 5.87
C MET A 125 13.51 -3.71 5.05
N PHE A 126 12.98 -4.88 4.69
CA PHE A 126 11.71 -4.98 3.99
C PHE A 126 10.54 -4.44 4.81
N LEU A 127 10.39 -4.86 6.07
CA LEU A 127 9.34 -4.37 6.96
C LEU A 127 9.45 -2.84 7.14
N GLY A 128 10.65 -2.32 7.33
CA GLY A 128 10.88 -0.88 7.38
C GLY A 128 10.43 -0.18 6.09
N TYR A 129 10.77 -0.74 4.92
CA TYR A 129 10.39 -0.17 3.63
C TYR A 129 8.87 -0.13 3.41
N ILE A 130 8.13 -1.19 3.75
CA ILE A 130 6.68 -1.22 3.57
C ILE A 130 5.94 -0.21 4.45
N PHE A 131 6.52 0.22 5.56
CA PHE A 131 5.90 1.22 6.44
C PHE A 131 6.04 2.65 5.91
N THR A 132 7.01 2.90 5.02
CA THR A 132 7.23 4.21 4.43
C THR A 132 6.36 4.46 3.21
N GLN A 133 6.24 5.72 2.81
CA GLN A 133 5.63 6.13 1.55
C GLN A 133 6.65 6.15 0.38
N SER A 134 7.93 5.81 0.63
CA SER A 134 9.00 5.80 -0.39
C SER A 134 8.78 4.74 -1.46
N LEU A 135 9.13 5.07 -2.70
CA LEU A 135 9.31 4.12 -3.80
C LEU A 135 10.77 4.09 -4.30
N ASP A 136 11.69 4.70 -3.58
CA ASP A 136 13.08 4.89 -4.04
C ASP A 136 13.80 3.56 -4.29
N ALA A 137 13.46 2.52 -3.53
CA ALA A 137 14.01 1.18 -3.75
C ALA A 137 13.50 0.52 -5.05
N LYS A 138 12.38 1.01 -5.63
CA LYS A 138 11.73 0.44 -6.82
C LYS A 138 11.52 -1.08 -6.73
N ALA A 139 11.39 -1.61 -5.53
CA ALA A 139 11.44 -3.03 -5.24
C ALA A 139 10.06 -3.63 -4.99
N PHE A 140 9.95 -4.92 -5.26
CA PHE A 140 8.86 -5.76 -4.78
C PHE A 140 9.41 -7.07 -4.21
N PHE A 141 8.62 -7.70 -3.35
CA PHE A 141 9.07 -8.83 -2.55
C PHE A 141 8.44 -10.12 -3.01
N ILE A 142 9.28 -11.16 -3.09
CA ILE A 142 8.83 -12.53 -3.32
C ILE A 142 9.32 -13.42 -2.20
N MET A 143 8.39 -13.96 -1.43
CA MET A 143 8.63 -15.01 -0.46
C MET A 143 8.46 -16.37 -1.16
N GLY A 144 9.45 -17.17 -1.17
CA GLY A 144 9.38 -18.47 -1.84
C GLY A 144 10.47 -19.41 -1.33
N HIS A 145 10.57 -20.63 -1.75
CA HIS A 145 9.81 -21.59 -2.56
C HIS A 145 9.25 -22.73 -1.70
N THR A 146 9.74 -22.84 -0.45
CA THR A 146 9.48 -24.00 0.40
C THR A 146 8.04 -23.99 0.89
N PRO A 147 7.24 -25.02 0.70
CA PRO A 147 5.95 -25.17 1.35
C PRO A 147 6.09 -25.13 2.88
N ASN A 148 5.06 -24.62 3.56
CA ASN A 148 5.02 -24.54 5.02
C ASN A 148 6.16 -23.74 5.70
N SER A 149 6.80 -22.83 5.00
CA SER A 149 7.94 -22.05 5.47
C SER A 149 7.56 -20.72 6.16
N GLY A 150 6.34 -20.56 6.66
CA GLY A 150 5.89 -19.34 7.35
C GLY A 150 5.42 -18.18 6.44
N LYS A 151 5.46 -18.31 5.10
CA LYS A 151 5.02 -17.26 4.16
C LYS A 151 3.65 -16.70 4.47
N SER A 152 2.67 -17.57 4.64
CA SER A 152 1.28 -17.16 4.92
C SER A 152 1.14 -16.49 6.28
N LEU A 153 1.95 -16.90 7.27
CA LEU A 153 1.94 -16.29 8.60
C LEU A 153 2.55 -14.88 8.55
N LEU A 154 3.69 -14.73 7.86
CA LEU A 154 4.29 -13.41 7.64
C LEU A 154 3.36 -12.48 6.84
N GLY A 155 2.71 -12.99 5.80
CA GLY A 155 1.71 -12.23 5.05
C GLY A 155 0.50 -11.80 5.89
N LYS A 156 0.00 -12.68 6.76
CA LYS A 156 -1.07 -12.34 7.73
C LYS A 156 -0.61 -11.29 8.74
N PHE A 157 0.61 -11.43 9.27
CA PHE A 157 1.19 -10.43 10.16
C PHE A 157 1.22 -9.05 9.49
N ILE A 158 1.72 -8.96 8.26
CA ILE A 158 1.74 -7.70 7.50
C ILE A 158 0.32 -7.18 7.28
N SER A 159 -0.64 -8.05 6.97
CA SER A 159 -2.05 -7.65 6.80
C SER A 159 -2.64 -7.07 8.08
N CYS A 160 -2.29 -7.58 9.25
CA CYS A 160 -2.77 -7.04 10.53
C CYS A 160 -2.25 -5.63 10.85
N LEU A 161 -1.17 -5.20 10.19
CA LEU A 161 -0.60 -3.86 10.35
C LEU A 161 -1.37 -2.77 9.59
N TYR A 162 -2.34 -3.14 8.76
CA TYR A 162 -3.13 -2.22 7.96
C TYR A 162 -4.63 -2.49 8.11
N GLU A 163 -5.45 -1.46 7.97
CA GLU A 163 -6.88 -1.66 7.76
C GLU A 163 -7.13 -2.27 6.38
N GLU A 164 -8.18 -3.08 6.25
CA GLU A 164 -8.52 -3.81 5.00
C GLU A 164 -8.55 -2.90 3.76
N LYS A 165 -9.06 -1.68 3.90
CA LYS A 165 -9.12 -0.68 2.82
C LYS A 165 -7.76 -0.25 2.26
N TYR A 166 -6.66 -0.48 3.00
CA TYR A 166 -5.30 -0.17 2.57
C TYR A 166 -4.56 -1.40 2.01
N ILE A 167 -5.25 -2.52 1.87
CA ILE A 167 -4.70 -3.76 1.35
C ILE A 167 -5.33 -4.06 -0.01
N SER A 168 -4.49 -4.19 -1.03
CA SER A 168 -4.87 -4.76 -2.32
C SER A 168 -4.41 -6.22 -2.40
N THR A 169 -5.10 -7.03 -3.20
CA THR A 169 -4.82 -8.47 -3.34
C THR A 169 -4.71 -8.89 -4.81
N ILE A 170 -4.23 -7.99 -5.68
CA ILE A 170 -4.09 -8.28 -7.10
C ILE A 170 -3.03 -9.36 -7.29
N ALA A 171 -3.43 -10.47 -7.89
CA ALA A 171 -2.49 -11.52 -8.28
C ALA A 171 -1.62 -11.05 -9.46
N LEU A 172 -0.39 -11.56 -9.51
CA LEU A 172 0.57 -11.15 -10.54
C LEU A 172 0.09 -11.49 -11.96
N SER A 173 -0.70 -12.55 -12.13
CA SER A 173 -1.40 -12.91 -13.38
C SER A 173 -2.40 -11.86 -13.85
N ASP A 174 -3.02 -11.12 -12.91
CA ASP A 174 -4.11 -10.20 -13.20
C ASP A 174 -3.59 -8.84 -13.68
N PHE A 175 -2.27 -8.63 -13.61
CA PHE A 175 -1.64 -7.46 -14.22
C PHE A 175 -1.77 -7.40 -15.74
N ASN A 176 -2.17 -8.50 -16.38
CA ASN A 176 -2.55 -8.52 -17.80
C ASN A 176 -3.89 -7.84 -18.07
N GLY A 177 -4.76 -7.73 -17.07
CA GLY A 177 -6.10 -7.16 -17.19
C GLY A 177 -6.11 -5.63 -17.12
N ASP A 178 -7.13 -5.02 -17.75
CA ASP A 178 -7.27 -3.55 -17.79
C ASP A 178 -8.01 -2.99 -16.55
N PHE A 179 -8.79 -3.83 -15.85
CA PHE A 179 -9.71 -3.38 -14.79
C PHE A 179 -9.26 -3.72 -13.37
N SER A 180 -8.13 -4.40 -13.20
CA SER A 180 -7.68 -4.88 -11.88
C SER A 180 -6.99 -3.82 -11.02
N MET A 181 -6.58 -2.70 -11.62
CA MET A 181 -5.69 -1.73 -10.95
C MET A 181 -6.40 -0.77 -9.98
N GLY A 182 -7.73 -0.69 -10.00
CA GLY A 182 -8.51 0.22 -9.14
C GLY A 182 -8.28 -0.01 -7.65
N THR A 183 -8.12 -1.25 -7.23
CA THR A 183 -7.88 -1.60 -5.83
C THR A 183 -6.52 -1.12 -5.28
N LEU A 184 -5.60 -0.67 -6.17
CA LEU A 184 -4.34 -0.04 -5.74
C LEU A 184 -4.54 1.41 -5.27
N VAL A 185 -5.67 2.03 -5.62
CA VAL A 185 -5.91 3.43 -5.26
C VAL A 185 -6.08 3.56 -3.74
N GLY A 186 -5.12 4.23 -3.11
CA GLY A 186 -5.09 4.37 -1.65
C GLY A 186 -4.54 3.16 -0.90
N ALA A 187 -4.19 2.06 -1.58
CA ALA A 187 -3.56 0.92 -0.93
C ALA A 187 -2.13 1.25 -0.46
N ALA A 188 -1.76 0.72 0.70
CA ALA A 188 -0.40 0.75 1.22
C ALA A 188 0.41 -0.44 0.74
N VAL A 189 -0.24 -1.59 0.68
CA VAL A 189 0.36 -2.87 0.28
C VAL A 189 -0.55 -3.63 -0.67
N ASN A 190 0.06 -4.37 -1.59
CA ASN A 190 -0.59 -5.41 -2.36
C ASN A 190 -0.02 -6.76 -1.94
N ILE A 191 -0.84 -7.63 -1.38
CA ILE A 191 -0.41 -8.92 -0.83
C ILE A 191 -1.10 -10.03 -1.62
N SER A 192 -0.33 -10.83 -2.34
CA SER A 192 -0.82 -12.01 -3.05
C SER A 192 0.08 -13.21 -2.75
N LEU A 193 -0.44 -14.13 -1.94
CA LEU A 193 0.37 -15.18 -1.31
C LEU A 193 0.38 -16.52 -2.08
N ASP A 194 -0.18 -16.54 -3.27
CA ASP A 194 -0.17 -17.74 -4.13
C ASP A 194 0.09 -17.35 -5.58
N LEU A 195 1.37 -17.29 -5.95
CA LEU A 195 1.75 -17.07 -7.33
C LEU A 195 1.63 -18.38 -8.12
N PRO A 196 0.94 -18.35 -9.26
CA PRO A 196 0.86 -19.51 -10.13
C PRO A 196 2.23 -19.87 -10.71
N SER A 197 2.42 -21.14 -11.05
CA SER A 197 3.65 -21.64 -11.70
C SER A 197 3.81 -21.18 -13.15
N SER A 198 2.82 -20.46 -13.71
CA SER A 198 2.84 -19.92 -15.06
C SER A 198 3.91 -18.83 -15.22
N ARG A 199 4.39 -18.66 -16.46
CA ARG A 199 5.32 -17.58 -16.80
C ARG A 199 4.61 -16.23 -16.83
N LEU A 200 5.28 -15.20 -16.33
CA LEU A 200 4.79 -13.82 -16.44
C LEU A 200 4.95 -13.31 -17.87
N SER A 201 3.90 -12.67 -18.35
CA SER A 201 3.91 -12.03 -19.65
C SER A 201 4.73 -10.73 -19.65
N PRO A 202 5.24 -10.28 -20.79
CA PRO A 202 5.91 -8.98 -20.91
C PRO A 202 5.04 -7.80 -20.46
N ILE A 203 3.71 -7.89 -20.61
CA ILE A 203 2.76 -6.87 -20.16
C ILE A 203 2.75 -6.80 -18.63
N ALA A 204 2.66 -7.92 -17.92
CA ALA A 204 2.69 -7.95 -16.46
C ALA A 204 4.02 -7.43 -15.91
N VAL A 205 5.14 -7.83 -16.52
CA VAL A 205 6.48 -7.34 -16.20
C VAL A 205 6.58 -5.83 -16.35
N SER A 206 6.14 -5.29 -17.47
CA SER A 206 6.15 -3.84 -17.75
C SER A 206 5.28 -3.08 -16.74
N LYS A 207 4.04 -3.53 -16.49
CA LYS A 207 3.15 -2.89 -15.52
C LYS A 207 3.75 -2.89 -14.11
N LEU A 208 4.34 -4.00 -13.66
CA LEU A 208 4.95 -4.07 -12.34
C LEU A 208 6.17 -3.13 -12.23
N LYS A 209 6.97 -2.99 -13.31
CA LYS A 209 8.06 -2.01 -13.34
C LYS A 209 7.55 -0.58 -13.24
N MET A 210 6.48 -0.23 -13.95
CA MET A 210 5.86 1.10 -13.85
C MET A 210 5.33 1.36 -12.44
N LEU A 211 4.60 0.41 -11.85
CA LEU A 211 4.00 0.54 -10.53
C LEU A 211 5.04 0.69 -9.41
N THR A 212 6.12 -0.08 -9.46
CA THR A 212 7.22 0.00 -8.49
C THR A 212 8.13 1.21 -8.71
N GLY A 213 8.20 1.71 -9.94
CA GLY A 213 8.95 2.90 -10.31
C GLY A 213 8.25 4.22 -9.94
N GLY A 214 6.97 4.17 -9.58
CA GLY A 214 6.17 5.35 -9.31
C GLY A 214 5.75 6.11 -10.57
N ASP A 215 5.70 5.43 -11.71
CA ASP A 215 5.21 6.02 -12.94
C ASP A 215 3.70 6.26 -12.87
N MET A 216 3.23 7.28 -13.62
CA MET A 216 1.80 7.54 -13.75
C MET A 216 1.14 6.45 -14.60
N ILE A 217 0.16 5.78 -14.04
CA ILE A 217 -0.67 4.80 -14.76
C ILE A 217 -2.07 5.35 -14.96
N THR A 218 -2.76 4.86 -15.98
CA THR A 218 -4.18 5.14 -16.18
C THR A 218 -4.99 4.05 -15.50
N ILE A 219 -5.84 4.45 -14.55
CA ILE A 219 -6.81 3.56 -13.93
C ILE A 219 -8.08 3.55 -14.76
N ASN A 220 -8.54 2.36 -15.08
CA ASN A 220 -9.77 2.12 -15.82
C ASN A 220 -10.69 1.25 -14.97
N GLU A 221 -11.77 1.85 -14.47
CA GLU A 221 -12.79 1.16 -13.69
C GLU A 221 -14.13 1.24 -14.39
N LYS A 222 -14.97 0.23 -14.22
CA LYS A 222 -16.33 0.24 -14.78
C LYS A 222 -17.13 1.40 -14.17
N TYR A 223 -17.77 2.17 -15.03
CA TYR A 223 -18.66 3.28 -14.65
C TYR A 223 -17.96 4.50 -14.00
N VAL A 224 -16.62 4.54 -14.01
CA VAL A 224 -15.83 5.67 -13.53
C VAL A 224 -15.02 6.23 -14.69
N PRO A 225 -14.97 7.56 -14.89
CA PRO A 225 -14.06 8.14 -15.88
C PRO A 225 -12.61 7.75 -15.60
N GLN A 226 -11.86 7.43 -16.64
CA GLN A 226 -10.44 7.14 -16.52
C GLN A 226 -9.70 8.30 -15.86
N PHE A 227 -8.78 7.97 -14.96
CA PHE A 227 -7.92 8.96 -14.30
C PHE A 227 -6.48 8.47 -14.20
N LYS A 228 -5.56 9.42 -14.06
CA LYS A 228 -4.14 9.13 -13.83
C LYS A 228 -3.89 8.94 -12.36
N TYR A 229 -3.13 7.91 -12.02
CA TYR A 229 -2.77 7.56 -10.66
C TYR A 229 -1.29 7.21 -10.57
N GLN A 230 -0.64 7.62 -9.49
CA GLN A 230 0.72 7.22 -9.13
C GLN A 230 0.64 6.23 -7.97
N ASN A 231 1.01 4.98 -8.22
CA ASN A 231 0.98 3.94 -7.20
C ASN A 231 1.92 4.24 -6.05
N ARG A 232 1.50 3.86 -4.83
CA ARG A 232 2.31 3.90 -3.60
C ARG A 232 2.32 2.57 -2.87
N ALA A 233 1.47 1.63 -3.26
CA ALA A 233 1.43 0.31 -2.66
C ALA A 233 2.75 -0.42 -2.88
N LYS A 234 3.21 -1.11 -1.84
CA LYS A 234 4.34 -2.05 -1.91
C LYS A 234 3.81 -3.43 -2.29
N PHE A 235 4.51 -4.11 -3.17
CA PHE A 235 4.06 -5.41 -3.67
C PHE A 235 4.76 -6.54 -2.93
N ILE A 236 3.95 -7.46 -2.43
CA ILE A 236 4.36 -8.64 -1.66
C ILE A 236 3.72 -9.84 -2.30
N PHE A 237 4.54 -10.75 -2.77
CA PHE A 237 4.11 -11.99 -3.37
C PHE A 237 4.69 -13.18 -2.62
N ALA A 238 3.99 -14.31 -2.66
CA ALA A 238 4.54 -15.57 -2.20
C ALA A 238 4.36 -16.65 -3.26
N SER A 239 5.31 -17.55 -3.38
CA SER A 239 5.27 -18.61 -4.35
C SER A 239 5.86 -19.90 -3.76
N ASN A 240 5.30 -21.03 -4.17
CA ASN A 240 5.89 -22.36 -3.97
C ASN A 240 6.73 -22.80 -5.18
N HIS A 241 6.80 -21.96 -6.20
CA HIS A 241 7.53 -22.23 -7.44
C HIS A 241 8.47 -21.07 -7.79
N PRO A 242 9.59 -21.34 -8.47
CA PRO A 242 10.43 -20.29 -9.00
C PRO A 242 9.65 -19.38 -9.97
N LEU A 243 9.80 -18.08 -9.81
CA LEU A 243 9.24 -17.12 -10.74
C LEU A 243 9.91 -17.30 -12.11
N LYS A 244 9.09 -17.30 -13.16
CA LYS A 244 9.56 -17.46 -14.55
C LYS A 244 8.97 -16.35 -15.42
N LEU A 245 9.76 -15.79 -16.29
CA LEU A 245 9.33 -14.83 -17.30
C LEU A 245 9.16 -15.53 -18.65
N VAL A 246 8.30 -14.98 -19.53
CA VAL A 246 8.21 -15.39 -20.93
C VAL A 246 9.46 -14.92 -21.68
N GLU A 247 9.85 -13.66 -21.45
CA GLU A 247 11.06 -13.02 -21.97
C GLU A 247 11.89 -12.56 -20.78
N ASP A 248 13.20 -12.82 -20.79
CA ASP A 248 14.07 -12.39 -19.70
C ASP A 248 14.22 -10.87 -19.68
N ASP A 249 14.28 -10.29 -18.47
CA ASP A 249 14.33 -8.83 -18.26
C ASP A 249 15.20 -8.54 -17.03
N GLU A 250 16.44 -8.13 -17.26
CA GLU A 250 17.41 -7.82 -16.20
C GLU A 250 16.90 -6.73 -15.26
N VAL A 251 16.28 -5.67 -15.79
CA VAL A 251 15.74 -4.55 -14.99
C VAL A 251 14.58 -5.01 -14.09
N PHE A 252 13.83 -6.01 -14.51
CA PHE A 252 12.83 -6.63 -13.66
C PHE A 252 13.48 -7.36 -12.49
N TRP A 253 14.52 -8.15 -12.75
CA TRP A 253 15.21 -8.91 -11.70
C TRP A 253 15.92 -8.02 -10.67
N GLU A 254 16.45 -6.87 -11.09
CA GLU A 254 17.02 -5.87 -10.18
C GLU A 254 15.99 -5.34 -9.14
N ARG A 255 14.70 -5.42 -9.44
CA ARG A 255 13.61 -5.00 -8.55
C ARG A 255 13.09 -6.10 -7.63
N VAL A 256 13.48 -7.33 -7.87
CA VAL A 256 13.05 -8.47 -7.06
C VAL A 256 13.88 -8.56 -5.80
N VAL A 257 13.25 -8.36 -4.65
CA VAL A 257 13.84 -8.76 -3.37
C VAL A 257 13.31 -10.15 -3.03
N PHE A 258 14.14 -11.13 -3.24
CA PHE A 258 13.80 -12.51 -2.97
C PHE A 258 14.15 -12.89 -1.54
N CYS A 259 13.15 -13.38 -0.78
CA CYS A 259 13.32 -13.91 0.56
C CYS A 259 13.05 -15.43 0.53
N HIS A 260 14.10 -16.23 0.59
CA HIS A 260 13.98 -17.68 0.74
C HIS A 260 13.65 -17.98 2.20
N LEU A 261 12.40 -18.39 2.46
CA LEU A 261 11.98 -18.80 3.79
C LEU A 261 12.08 -20.30 3.91
N ILE A 262 12.75 -20.75 4.95
CA ILE A 262 12.92 -22.14 5.32
C ILE A 262 12.37 -22.32 6.73
N PHE A 263 11.38 -23.16 6.91
CA PHE A 263 10.95 -23.56 8.24
C PHE A 263 11.70 -24.85 8.60
N LEU A 264 12.42 -24.86 9.71
CA LEU A 264 13.09 -26.06 10.24
C LEU A 264 12.14 -26.84 11.14
#